data_e16aafb7f418842cefe262ef33c4f33b
#
_entry.id   e16aafb7f418842cefe262ef33c4f33b
#
_cell.length_a   1.000
_cell.length_b   1.000
_cell.length_c   1.000
_cell.angle_alpha   90.00
_cell.angle_beta   90.00
_cell.angle_gamma   90.00
#
_symmetry.space_group_name_H-M   'P 1'
#
loop_
_entity.id
_entity.type
_entity.pdbx_description
1 polymer ?
#
loop_
_entity_poly.entity_id
_entity_poly.type
_entity_poly.pdbx_seq_one_letter_code
_entity_poly.pdbx_strand_id
1 'polypeptide(L)'
;MSKKKIGLVPKLIIGIIAGILIGSFAPEFLVKVLVTASSLFSAFLKFLIPFIIIGFVTAGIADLATGAGKLLGVTTGIAYGSTIVAGTLAFIVASLIFPSFIDPSVASQIGDPEAGMLEPIFTIPLSPMVDVTAAIVFSFTMGLGISALRNNDKGEILYNLFQEFQEIITKVLSTIIIPLLPIYIAGTFANITYAGQVWNILSIFWRVYLVVIPLHIVYLIIQFTTAGFVTGKNPLKMLKNQIPGYLTAVGTQSSAATIPVNVECAKNNGVSKEIREFCVPLCATIHLSGSIISV
;
A
#
# COMPACT_ATOMS: atom_id res chain seq x y z
N MET A 1 24.30 -14.49 -19.12
CA MET A 1 24.27 -14.17 -17.68
C MET A 1 23.14 -13.18 -17.45
N SER A 2 21.99 -13.62 -16.92
CA SER A 2 20.87 -12.73 -16.58
C SER A 2 21.31 -11.83 -15.42
N LYS A 3 21.45 -10.53 -15.66
CA LYS A 3 21.68 -9.55 -14.59
C LYS A 3 20.48 -9.63 -13.62
N LYS A 4 20.68 -10.15 -12.41
CA LYS A 4 19.68 -10.07 -11.34
C LYS A 4 19.26 -8.61 -11.21
N LYS A 5 18.04 -8.27 -11.64
CA LYS A 5 17.49 -6.91 -11.44
C LYS A 5 17.39 -6.68 -9.93
N ILE A 6 18.05 -5.63 -9.46
CA ILE A 6 17.94 -5.18 -8.07
C ILE A 6 16.47 -4.89 -7.79
N GLY A 7 15.91 -5.51 -6.75
CA GLY A 7 14.52 -5.28 -6.32
C GLY A 7 14.26 -3.82 -5.92
N LEU A 8 13.00 -3.47 -5.71
CA LEU A 8 12.61 -2.11 -5.34
C LEU A 8 13.14 -1.72 -3.96
N VAL A 9 13.02 -2.58 -2.95
CA VAL A 9 13.47 -2.30 -1.57
C VAL A 9 14.93 -1.86 -1.48
N PRO A 10 15.91 -2.59 -2.06
CA PRO A 10 17.29 -2.10 -2.08
C PRO A 10 17.46 -0.74 -2.77
N LYS A 11 16.70 -0.45 -3.83
CA LYS A 11 16.75 0.85 -4.50
C LYS A 11 16.24 1.98 -3.61
N LEU A 12 15.18 1.73 -2.82
CA LEU A 12 14.66 2.72 -1.87
C LEU A 12 15.66 2.99 -0.75
N ILE A 13 16.30 1.95 -0.22
CA ILE A 13 17.37 2.09 0.79
C ILE A 13 18.52 2.92 0.23
N ILE A 14 18.96 2.65 -1.00
CA ILE A 14 19.98 3.46 -1.68
C ILE A 14 19.49 4.91 -1.83
N GLY A 15 18.22 5.12 -2.17
CA GLY A 15 17.59 6.44 -2.24
C GLY A 15 17.65 7.19 -0.92
N ILE A 16 17.32 6.53 0.19
CA ILE A 16 17.41 7.12 1.54
C ILE A 16 18.84 7.53 1.87
N ILE A 17 19.80 6.61 1.70
CA ILE A 17 21.22 6.88 1.99
C ILE A 17 21.74 8.02 1.11
N ALA A 18 21.45 7.99 -0.19
CA ALA A 18 21.85 9.04 -1.12
C ALA A 18 21.21 10.40 -0.73
N GLY A 19 19.94 10.40 -0.33
CA GLY A 19 19.24 11.59 0.14
C GLY A 19 19.92 12.19 1.39
N ILE A 20 20.23 11.37 2.38
CA ILE A 20 20.92 11.81 3.61
C ILE A 20 22.30 12.39 3.26
N LEU A 21 23.07 11.72 2.41
CA LEU A 21 24.40 12.22 2.00
C LEU A 21 24.31 13.54 1.23
N ILE A 22 23.38 13.66 0.30
CA ILE A 22 23.17 14.90 -0.47
C ILE A 22 22.70 16.03 0.46
N GLY A 23 21.73 15.78 1.32
CA GLY A 23 21.24 16.77 2.28
C GLY A 23 22.29 17.24 3.29
N SER A 24 23.27 16.36 3.61
CA SER A 24 24.37 16.70 4.55
C SER A 24 25.51 17.49 3.92
N PHE A 25 25.84 17.21 2.65
CA PHE A 25 27.10 17.67 2.05
C PHE A 25 26.92 18.52 0.78
N ALA A 26 25.78 18.45 0.12
CA ALA A 26 25.57 19.17 -1.13
C ALA A 26 25.17 20.62 -0.89
N PRO A 27 25.51 21.52 -1.83
CA PRO A 27 25.05 22.90 -1.78
C PRO A 27 23.53 22.98 -1.93
N GLU A 28 22.92 24.01 -1.34
CA GLU A 28 21.48 24.26 -1.32
C GLU A 28 20.80 24.11 -2.68
N PHE A 29 21.45 24.62 -3.75
CA PHE A 29 20.92 24.54 -5.10
C PHE A 29 20.67 23.08 -5.56
N LEU A 30 21.59 22.15 -5.28
CA LEU A 30 21.44 20.73 -5.64
C LEU A 30 20.32 20.08 -4.84
N VAL A 31 20.20 20.43 -3.55
CA VAL A 31 19.08 19.95 -2.72
C VAL A 31 17.76 20.48 -3.27
N LYS A 32 17.66 21.76 -3.62
CA LYS A 32 16.45 22.36 -4.25
C LYS A 32 16.07 21.69 -5.56
N VAL A 33 17.02 21.30 -6.39
CA VAL A 33 16.74 20.56 -7.64
C VAL A 33 16.08 19.21 -7.33
N LEU A 34 16.59 18.46 -6.34
CA LEU A 34 15.99 17.19 -5.93
C LEU A 34 14.63 17.39 -5.26
N VAL A 35 14.48 18.40 -4.42
CA VAL A 35 13.19 18.78 -3.82
C VAL A 35 12.16 19.10 -4.89
N THR A 36 12.56 19.83 -5.93
CA THR A 36 11.68 20.15 -7.06
C THR A 36 11.26 18.87 -7.79
N ALA A 37 12.20 17.96 -8.09
CA ALA A 37 11.89 16.69 -8.72
C ALA A 37 10.92 15.85 -7.87
N SER A 38 11.13 15.82 -6.54
CA SER A 38 10.25 15.11 -5.59
C SER A 38 8.86 15.75 -5.51
N SER A 39 8.77 17.09 -5.52
CA SER A 39 7.50 17.81 -5.52
C SER A 39 6.68 17.52 -6.78
N LEU A 40 7.31 17.56 -7.95
CA LEU A 40 6.67 17.21 -9.22
C LEU A 40 6.18 15.76 -9.25
N PHE A 41 7.01 14.83 -8.77
CA PHE A 41 6.62 13.42 -8.65
C PHE A 41 5.44 13.25 -7.70
N SER A 42 5.46 13.91 -6.54
CA SER A 42 4.36 13.87 -5.56
C SER A 42 3.06 14.40 -6.15
N ALA A 43 3.11 15.51 -6.88
CA ALA A 43 1.95 16.09 -7.56
C ALA A 43 1.38 15.09 -8.60
N PHE A 44 2.25 14.48 -9.41
CA PHE A 44 1.85 13.47 -10.37
C PHE A 44 1.28 12.21 -9.71
N LEU A 45 1.88 11.74 -8.62
CA LEU A 45 1.36 10.60 -7.88
C LEU A 45 -0.02 10.90 -7.29
N LYS A 46 -0.20 12.07 -6.65
CA LYS A 46 -1.50 12.52 -6.12
C LYS A 46 -2.57 12.58 -7.21
N PHE A 47 -2.21 13.08 -8.40
CA PHE A 47 -3.10 13.10 -9.57
C PHE A 47 -3.52 11.68 -10.01
N LEU A 48 -2.61 10.71 -9.93
CA LEU A 48 -2.87 9.33 -10.37
C LEU A 48 -3.69 8.51 -9.36
N ILE A 49 -3.68 8.84 -8.06
CA ILE A 49 -4.35 8.03 -7.02
C ILE A 49 -5.82 7.73 -7.36
N PRO A 50 -6.68 8.70 -7.72
CA PRO A 50 -8.06 8.40 -8.09
C PRO A 50 -8.19 7.46 -9.29
N PHE A 51 -7.32 7.61 -10.29
CA PHE A 51 -7.33 6.74 -11.48
C PHE A 51 -6.90 5.31 -11.12
N ILE A 52 -5.95 5.14 -10.21
CA ILE A 52 -5.57 3.84 -9.67
C ILE A 52 -6.79 3.19 -9.01
N ILE A 53 -7.49 3.92 -8.15
CA ILE A 53 -8.70 3.42 -7.47
C ILE A 53 -9.77 3.05 -8.49
N ILE A 54 -10.08 3.94 -9.43
CA ILE A 54 -11.10 3.70 -10.46
C ILE A 54 -10.75 2.47 -11.30
N GLY A 55 -9.53 2.36 -11.79
CA GLY A 55 -9.09 1.25 -12.62
C GLY A 55 -9.14 -0.08 -11.89
N PHE A 56 -8.48 -0.17 -10.74
CA PHE A 56 -8.35 -1.45 -10.04
C PHE A 56 -9.63 -1.89 -9.34
N VAL A 57 -10.33 -0.96 -8.66
CA VAL A 57 -11.53 -1.33 -7.90
C VAL A 57 -12.71 -1.61 -8.82
N THR A 58 -12.92 -0.80 -9.86
CA THR A 58 -14.02 -1.05 -10.82
C THR A 58 -13.81 -2.36 -11.56
N ALA A 59 -12.61 -2.59 -12.11
CA ALA A 59 -12.30 -3.83 -12.83
C ALA A 59 -12.42 -5.05 -11.89
N GLY A 60 -11.88 -4.96 -10.67
CA GLY A 60 -11.95 -6.03 -9.68
C GLY A 60 -13.37 -6.41 -9.28
N ILE A 61 -14.28 -5.42 -9.09
CA ILE A 61 -15.68 -5.67 -8.76
C ILE A 61 -16.44 -6.19 -10.00
N ALA A 62 -16.18 -5.62 -11.17
CA ALA A 62 -16.83 -6.03 -12.43
C ALA A 62 -16.47 -7.46 -12.85
N ASP A 63 -15.31 -7.98 -12.38
CA ASP A 63 -14.86 -9.34 -12.65
C ASP A 63 -15.60 -10.42 -11.83
N LEU A 64 -16.41 -9.99 -10.84
CA LEU A 64 -17.18 -10.91 -10.02
C LEU A 64 -18.27 -11.60 -10.84
N ALA A 65 -18.15 -12.92 -10.95
CA ALA A 65 -19.11 -13.74 -11.68
C ALA A 65 -20.52 -13.70 -11.05
N THR A 66 -21.52 -14.01 -11.89
CA THR A 66 -22.93 -14.20 -11.51
C THR A 66 -23.08 -15.15 -10.33
N GLY A 67 -23.82 -14.72 -9.31
CA GLY A 67 -24.04 -15.51 -8.09
C GLY A 67 -23.05 -15.25 -6.95
N ALA A 68 -22.01 -14.47 -7.18
CA ALA A 68 -20.99 -14.11 -6.19
C ALA A 68 -21.47 -13.10 -5.12
N GLY A 69 -22.68 -12.56 -5.20
CA GLY A 69 -23.15 -11.52 -4.29
C GLY A 69 -23.06 -11.90 -2.82
N LYS A 70 -23.42 -13.15 -2.46
CA LYS A 70 -23.27 -13.64 -1.08
C LYS A 70 -21.79 -13.80 -0.70
N LEU A 71 -20.98 -14.37 -1.58
CA LEU A 71 -19.56 -14.56 -1.35
C LEU A 71 -18.84 -13.20 -1.28
N LEU A 72 -19.20 -12.27 -2.16
CA LEU A 72 -18.73 -10.88 -2.12
C LEU A 72 -19.08 -10.22 -0.77
N GLY A 73 -20.35 -10.27 -0.34
CA GLY A 73 -20.80 -9.68 0.91
C GLY A 73 -20.05 -10.26 2.12
N VAL A 74 -19.90 -11.59 2.18
CA VAL A 74 -19.16 -12.26 3.26
C VAL A 74 -17.67 -11.89 3.22
N THR A 75 -17.01 -11.95 2.06
CA THR A 75 -15.58 -11.62 1.92
C THR A 75 -15.33 -10.16 2.28
N THR A 76 -16.16 -9.26 1.79
CA THR A 76 -16.07 -7.82 2.10
C THR A 76 -16.30 -7.56 3.60
N GLY A 77 -17.32 -8.18 4.18
CA GLY A 77 -17.61 -8.07 5.62
C GLY A 77 -16.44 -8.56 6.49
N ILE A 78 -15.83 -9.69 6.13
CA ILE A 78 -14.64 -10.22 6.83
C ILE A 78 -13.45 -9.27 6.62
N ALA A 79 -13.20 -8.77 5.41
CA ALA A 79 -12.09 -7.90 5.10
C ALA A 79 -12.16 -6.58 5.89
N TYR A 80 -13.31 -5.90 5.87
CA TYR A 80 -13.50 -4.66 6.63
C TYR A 80 -13.56 -4.92 8.13
N GLY A 81 -14.25 -5.97 8.59
CA GLY A 81 -14.26 -6.36 10.00
C GLY A 81 -12.85 -6.63 10.53
N SER A 82 -12.04 -7.37 9.78
CA SER A 82 -10.63 -7.59 10.11
C SER A 82 -9.82 -6.28 10.13
N THR A 83 -10.06 -5.36 9.19
CA THR A 83 -9.40 -4.04 9.17
C THR A 83 -9.77 -3.20 10.40
N ILE A 84 -11.05 -3.19 10.81
CA ILE A 84 -11.51 -2.49 12.02
C ILE A 84 -10.86 -3.09 13.27
N VAL A 85 -10.81 -4.42 13.39
CA VAL A 85 -10.14 -5.10 14.51
C VAL A 85 -8.66 -4.77 14.54
N ALA A 86 -7.98 -4.76 13.39
CA ALA A 86 -6.58 -4.39 13.27
C ALA A 86 -6.32 -2.95 13.74
N GLY A 87 -7.14 -2.00 13.27
CA GLY A 87 -7.05 -0.59 13.67
C GLY A 87 -7.33 -0.37 15.14
N THR A 88 -8.34 -1.04 15.70
CA THR A 88 -8.63 -0.98 17.14
C THR A 88 -7.48 -1.53 17.96
N LEU A 89 -6.91 -2.67 17.56
CA LEU A 89 -5.76 -3.26 18.23
C LEU A 89 -4.54 -2.33 18.15
N ALA A 90 -4.28 -1.76 16.98
CA ALA A 90 -3.18 -0.80 16.78
C ALA A 90 -3.37 0.44 17.66
N PHE A 91 -4.58 0.99 17.72
CA PHE A 91 -4.90 2.14 18.57
C PHE A 91 -4.68 1.83 20.05
N ILE A 92 -5.16 0.68 20.54
CA ILE A 92 -4.97 0.27 21.94
C ILE A 92 -3.47 0.11 22.25
N VAL A 93 -2.73 -0.59 21.41
CA VAL A 93 -1.28 -0.83 21.61
C VAL A 93 -0.51 0.49 21.54
N ALA A 94 -0.81 1.34 20.57
CA ALA A 94 -0.19 2.67 20.43
C ALA A 94 -0.47 3.54 21.66
N SER A 95 -1.73 3.61 22.11
CA SER A 95 -2.15 4.41 23.26
C SER A 95 -1.51 3.95 24.59
N LEU A 96 -1.19 2.65 24.72
CA LEU A 96 -0.56 2.09 25.91
C LEU A 96 0.97 2.20 25.88
N ILE A 97 1.58 2.03 24.70
CA ILE A 97 3.04 1.88 24.59
C ILE A 97 3.71 3.22 24.24
N PHE A 98 3.17 4.00 23.30
CA PHE A 98 3.83 5.21 22.83
C PHE A 98 4.03 6.28 23.89
N PRO A 99 3.12 6.53 24.86
CA PRO A 99 3.35 7.50 25.92
C PRO A 99 4.57 7.18 26.80
N SER A 100 5.04 5.92 26.81
CA SER A 100 6.20 5.52 27.60
C SER A 100 7.55 5.93 27.01
N PHE A 101 7.60 6.25 25.70
CA PHE A 101 8.83 6.64 25.00
C PHE A 101 8.68 7.76 23.96
N ILE A 102 7.46 8.19 23.70
CA ILE A 102 7.16 9.43 22.98
C ILE A 102 6.60 10.40 24.02
N ASP A 103 7.49 11.19 24.63
CA ASP A 103 7.06 12.27 25.51
C ASP A 103 6.30 13.31 24.67
N PRO A 104 5.10 13.76 25.09
CA PRO A 104 4.40 14.86 24.44
C PRO A 104 5.26 16.13 24.29
N SER A 105 6.23 16.34 25.19
CA SER A 105 7.21 17.42 25.08
C SER A 105 8.18 17.22 23.92
N VAL A 106 8.48 15.99 23.53
CA VAL A 106 9.29 15.68 22.34
C VAL A 106 8.47 15.94 21.07
N ALA A 107 7.16 15.64 21.08
CA ALA A 107 6.27 16.01 19.98
C ALA A 107 6.15 17.54 19.82
N SER A 108 6.22 18.30 20.91
CA SER A 108 6.26 19.76 20.87
C SER A 108 7.65 20.35 20.59
N GLN A 109 8.72 19.57 20.81
CA GLN A 109 10.11 19.91 20.45
C GLN A 109 10.47 19.50 19.02
N ILE A 110 9.72 18.56 18.43
CA ILE A 110 9.64 18.42 16.99
C ILE A 110 8.80 19.64 16.57
N GLY A 111 9.45 20.78 16.47
CA GLY A 111 8.86 21.95 15.84
C GLY A 111 8.26 21.54 14.51
N ASP A 112 7.56 22.42 13.86
CA ASP A 112 7.01 22.13 12.54
C ASP A 112 8.00 21.26 11.75
N PRO A 113 7.68 19.98 11.44
CA PRO A 113 8.60 19.10 10.71
C PRO A 113 9.00 19.67 9.34
N GLU A 114 8.26 20.66 8.86
CA GLU A 114 8.53 21.42 7.66
C GLU A 114 9.40 22.67 7.91
N ALA A 115 9.63 23.04 9.18
CA ALA A 115 10.47 24.19 9.52
C ALA A 115 11.92 23.96 9.04
N GLY A 116 12.41 24.87 8.22
CA GLY A 116 13.75 24.80 7.64
C GLY A 116 13.87 23.92 6.40
N MET A 117 12.79 23.28 5.94
CA MET A 117 12.77 22.60 4.65
C MET A 117 12.84 23.60 3.51
N LEU A 118 13.56 23.22 2.45
CA LEU A 118 13.65 24.02 1.24
C LEU A 118 12.38 23.87 0.42
N GLU A 119 11.88 24.97 -0.10
CA GLU A 119 10.82 24.95 -1.08
C GLU A 119 11.36 24.58 -2.47
N PRO A 120 10.53 23.91 -3.30
CA PRO A 120 10.91 23.61 -4.68
C PRO A 120 11.12 24.90 -5.47
N ILE A 121 12.01 24.85 -6.47
CA ILE A 121 12.32 26.00 -7.36
C ILE A 121 11.06 26.46 -8.10
N PHE A 122 10.21 25.51 -8.49
CA PHE A 122 8.88 25.74 -9.06
C PHE A 122 7.96 24.56 -8.77
N THR A 123 6.66 24.81 -8.84
CA THR A 123 5.61 23.79 -8.68
C THR A 123 4.70 23.79 -9.89
N ILE A 124 4.16 22.62 -10.23
CA ILE A 124 3.10 22.49 -11.23
C ILE A 124 1.80 22.22 -10.48
N PRO A 125 0.77 23.08 -10.60
CA PRO A 125 -0.52 22.87 -9.93
C PRO A 125 -1.28 21.73 -10.63
N LEU A 126 -0.98 20.50 -10.27
CA LEU A 126 -1.63 19.30 -10.77
C LEU A 126 -2.58 18.73 -9.70
N SER A 127 -3.83 19.17 -9.76
CA SER A 127 -4.88 18.69 -8.86
C SER A 127 -5.50 17.39 -9.34
N PRO A 128 -5.87 16.45 -8.46
CA PRO A 128 -6.66 15.28 -8.83
C PRO A 128 -7.99 15.68 -9.49
N MET A 129 -8.43 14.93 -10.49
CA MET A 129 -9.72 15.18 -11.15
C MET A 129 -10.92 14.96 -10.24
N VAL A 130 -10.80 14.00 -9.34
CA VAL A 130 -11.80 13.67 -8.31
C VAL A 130 -11.06 13.35 -7.01
N ASP A 131 -11.71 13.57 -5.86
CA ASP A 131 -11.15 13.15 -4.59
C ASP A 131 -11.22 11.62 -4.42
N VAL A 132 -10.45 11.09 -3.46
CA VAL A 132 -10.33 9.65 -3.20
C VAL A 132 -11.68 9.03 -2.86
N THR A 133 -12.52 9.72 -2.07
CA THR A 133 -13.82 9.22 -1.65
C THR A 133 -14.77 9.11 -2.84
N ALA A 134 -14.81 10.15 -3.69
CA ALA A 134 -15.60 10.12 -4.92
C ALA A 134 -15.14 9.02 -5.88
N ALA A 135 -13.82 8.81 -6.01
CA ALA A 135 -13.26 7.73 -6.82
C ALA A 135 -13.70 6.34 -6.29
N ILE A 136 -13.72 6.15 -4.97
CA ILE A 136 -14.19 4.90 -4.35
C ILE A 136 -15.68 4.68 -4.65
N VAL A 137 -16.53 5.68 -4.37
CA VAL A 137 -17.99 5.59 -4.61
C VAL A 137 -18.28 5.32 -6.08
N PHE A 138 -17.61 6.03 -6.99
CA PHE A 138 -17.71 5.80 -8.43
C PHE A 138 -17.33 4.37 -8.80
N SER A 139 -16.20 3.87 -8.28
CA SER A 139 -15.69 2.54 -8.59
C SER A 139 -16.64 1.44 -8.13
N PHE A 140 -17.22 1.57 -6.94
CA PHE A 140 -18.24 0.62 -6.45
C PHE A 140 -19.50 0.67 -7.30
N THR A 141 -20.00 1.85 -7.61
CA THR A 141 -21.20 2.02 -8.41
C THR A 141 -21.03 1.42 -9.81
N MET A 142 -19.92 1.76 -10.48
CA MET A 142 -19.63 1.26 -11.82
C MET A 142 -19.33 -0.25 -11.81
N GLY A 143 -18.50 -0.71 -10.89
CA GLY A 143 -18.16 -2.13 -10.78
C GLY A 143 -19.37 -3.03 -10.55
N LEU A 144 -20.25 -2.65 -9.60
CA LEU A 144 -21.49 -3.38 -9.35
C LEU A 144 -22.46 -3.27 -10.53
N GLY A 145 -22.57 -2.09 -11.15
CA GLY A 145 -23.40 -1.88 -12.34
C GLY A 145 -22.95 -2.76 -13.52
N ILE A 146 -21.65 -2.81 -13.81
CA ILE A 146 -21.08 -3.65 -14.86
C ILE A 146 -21.31 -5.14 -14.55
N SER A 147 -21.06 -5.57 -13.31
CA SER A 147 -21.32 -6.94 -12.88
C SER A 147 -22.79 -7.32 -13.08
N ALA A 148 -23.74 -6.44 -12.70
CA ALA A 148 -25.17 -6.66 -12.89
C ALA A 148 -25.59 -6.71 -14.37
N LEU A 149 -24.99 -5.87 -15.23
CA LEU A 149 -25.24 -5.89 -16.67
C LEU A 149 -24.74 -7.19 -17.33
N ARG A 150 -23.54 -7.67 -16.93
CA ARG A 150 -22.97 -8.93 -17.43
C ARG A 150 -23.84 -10.14 -17.12
N ASN A 151 -24.60 -10.09 -16.04
CA ASN A 151 -25.58 -11.13 -15.70
C ASN A 151 -26.74 -11.24 -16.71
N ASN A 152 -26.93 -10.23 -17.55
CA ASN A 152 -27.97 -10.16 -18.59
C ASN A 152 -27.35 -10.11 -20.00
N ASP A 153 -26.19 -10.69 -20.19
CA ASP A 153 -25.43 -10.72 -21.46
C ASP A 153 -25.17 -9.31 -22.04
N LYS A 154 -25.03 -8.32 -21.16
CA LYS A 154 -24.73 -6.91 -21.48
C LYS A 154 -23.52 -6.43 -20.69
N GLY A 155 -23.00 -5.25 -21.04
CA GLY A 155 -21.95 -4.62 -20.24
C GLY A 155 -20.52 -5.11 -20.55
N GLU A 156 -20.33 -6.00 -21.51
CA GLU A 156 -19.02 -6.53 -21.88
C GLU A 156 -18.09 -5.43 -22.42
N ILE A 157 -18.63 -4.46 -23.15
CA ILE A 157 -17.87 -3.29 -23.63
C ILE A 157 -17.33 -2.47 -22.45
N LEU A 158 -18.17 -2.19 -21.44
CA LEU A 158 -17.74 -1.45 -20.26
C LEU A 158 -16.74 -2.25 -19.42
N TYR A 159 -16.96 -3.56 -19.30
CA TYR A 159 -16.02 -4.45 -18.63
C TYR A 159 -14.63 -4.38 -19.27
N ASN A 160 -14.54 -4.59 -20.58
CA ASN A 160 -13.29 -4.54 -21.32
C ASN A 160 -12.63 -3.15 -21.24
N LEU A 161 -13.41 -2.07 -21.29
CA LEU A 161 -12.92 -0.70 -21.12
C LEU A 161 -12.19 -0.54 -19.78
N PHE A 162 -12.77 -1.00 -18.67
CA PHE A 162 -12.13 -0.86 -17.36
C PHE A 162 -10.97 -1.84 -17.17
N GLN A 163 -10.97 -2.99 -17.82
CA GLN A 163 -9.80 -3.88 -17.86
C GLN A 163 -8.63 -3.25 -18.60
N GLU A 164 -8.85 -2.69 -19.78
CA GLU A 164 -7.82 -1.97 -20.55
C GLU A 164 -7.34 -0.72 -19.80
N PHE A 165 -8.25 0.01 -19.16
CA PHE A 165 -7.90 1.15 -18.33
C PHE A 165 -6.99 0.74 -17.15
N GLN A 166 -7.30 -0.36 -16.47
CA GLN A 166 -6.45 -0.93 -15.42
C GLN A 166 -5.07 -1.32 -15.96
N GLU A 167 -4.99 -1.87 -17.16
CA GLU A 167 -3.71 -2.21 -17.79
C GLU A 167 -2.87 -0.96 -18.08
N ILE A 168 -3.49 0.11 -18.58
CA ILE A 168 -2.81 1.41 -18.81
C ILE A 168 -2.24 1.94 -17.50
N ILE A 169 -3.05 1.97 -16.44
CA ILE A 169 -2.61 2.43 -15.11
C ILE A 169 -1.47 1.55 -14.59
N THR A 170 -1.57 0.24 -14.72
CA THR A 170 -0.52 -0.71 -14.33
C THR A 170 0.78 -0.44 -15.08
N LYS A 171 0.71 -0.11 -16.36
CA LYS A 171 1.86 0.24 -17.18
C LYS A 171 2.49 1.56 -16.73
N VAL A 172 1.69 2.58 -16.43
CA VAL A 172 2.18 3.85 -15.87
C VAL A 172 2.88 3.63 -14.53
N LEU A 173 2.26 2.85 -13.63
CA LEU A 173 2.86 2.51 -12.34
C LEU A 173 4.22 1.81 -12.51
N SER A 174 4.28 0.79 -13.36
CA SER A 174 5.49 -0.01 -13.54
C SER A 174 6.60 0.71 -14.31
N THR A 175 6.25 1.60 -15.24
CA THR A 175 7.20 2.25 -16.15
C THR A 175 7.66 3.61 -15.63
N ILE A 176 6.81 4.34 -14.90
CA ILE A 176 7.09 5.71 -14.44
C ILE A 176 7.20 5.76 -12.92
N ILE A 177 6.13 5.37 -12.20
CA ILE A 177 6.07 5.57 -10.74
C ILE A 177 7.13 4.74 -10.03
N ILE A 178 7.14 3.42 -10.22
CA ILE A 178 8.05 2.52 -9.51
C ILE A 178 9.53 2.86 -9.78
N PRO A 179 9.97 3.15 -11.02
CA PRO A 179 11.36 3.54 -11.29
C PRO A 179 11.77 4.89 -10.68
N LEU A 180 10.85 5.85 -10.56
CA LEU A 180 11.13 7.18 -10.03
C LEU A 180 11.03 7.26 -8.49
N LEU A 181 10.38 6.28 -7.83
CA LEU A 181 10.25 6.24 -6.37
C LEU A 181 11.57 6.42 -5.62
N PRO A 182 12.69 5.77 -5.99
CA PRO A 182 13.97 5.98 -5.29
C PRO A 182 14.47 7.43 -5.37
N ILE A 183 14.22 8.12 -6.47
CA ILE A 183 14.60 9.54 -6.65
C ILE A 183 13.71 10.42 -5.78
N TYR A 184 12.41 10.16 -5.76
CA TYR A 184 11.45 10.84 -4.88
C TYR A 184 11.86 10.71 -3.41
N ILE A 185 12.17 9.50 -2.96
CA ILE A 185 12.63 9.24 -1.59
C ILE A 185 13.95 9.95 -1.31
N ALA A 186 14.90 9.92 -2.25
CA ALA A 186 16.17 10.63 -2.10
C ALA A 186 15.97 12.14 -1.91
N GLY A 187 15.10 12.78 -2.69
CA GLY A 187 14.83 14.20 -2.55
C GLY A 187 14.10 14.56 -1.25
N THR A 188 13.17 13.71 -0.82
CA THR A 188 12.49 13.88 0.48
C THR A 188 13.49 13.81 1.64
N PHE A 189 14.34 12.78 1.66
CA PHE A 189 15.36 12.63 2.70
C PHE A 189 16.46 13.69 2.62
N ALA A 190 16.81 14.16 1.42
CA ALA A 190 17.74 15.27 1.26
C ALA A 190 17.19 16.57 1.89
N ASN A 191 15.91 16.85 1.70
CA ASN A 191 15.27 18.03 2.29
C ASN A 191 15.19 17.94 3.82
N ILE A 192 14.72 16.81 4.34
CA ILE A 192 14.64 16.53 5.79
C ILE A 192 16.04 16.64 6.43
N THR A 193 17.06 16.13 5.76
CA THR A 193 18.45 16.16 6.27
C THR A 193 19.01 17.58 6.23
N TYR A 194 18.77 18.32 5.15
CA TYR A 194 19.21 19.71 5.04
C TYR A 194 18.59 20.59 6.13
N ALA A 195 17.31 20.35 6.45
CA ALA A 195 16.61 20.99 7.56
C ALA A 195 17.11 20.56 8.95
N GLY A 196 18.07 19.63 9.04
CA GLY A 196 18.59 19.11 10.31
C GLY A 196 17.67 18.15 11.05
N GLN A 197 16.54 17.77 10.46
CA GLN A 197 15.47 16.97 11.11
C GLN A 197 15.66 15.46 11.01
N VAL A 198 16.57 14.97 10.14
CA VAL A 198 16.69 13.54 9.82
C VAL A 198 16.96 12.67 11.05
N TRP A 199 17.83 13.09 11.94
CA TRP A 199 18.19 12.29 13.12
C TRP A 199 17.06 12.24 14.15
N ASN A 200 16.31 13.33 14.32
CA ASN A 200 15.14 13.39 15.19
C ASN A 200 14.06 12.46 14.67
N ILE A 201 13.76 12.52 13.39
CA ILE A 201 12.77 11.66 12.73
C ILE A 201 13.18 10.19 12.82
N LEU A 202 14.42 9.83 12.46
CA LEU A 202 14.89 8.45 12.52
C LEU A 202 14.89 7.88 13.94
N SER A 203 15.23 8.70 14.95
CA SER A 203 15.24 8.27 16.37
C SER A 203 13.85 7.95 16.90
N ILE A 204 12.81 8.55 16.35
CA ILE A 204 11.41 8.28 16.72
C ILE A 204 10.88 7.09 15.92
N PHE A 205 11.08 7.11 14.60
CA PHE A 205 10.54 6.08 13.71
C PHE A 205 11.08 4.68 14.04
N TRP A 206 12.36 4.55 14.39
CA TRP A 206 12.88 3.23 14.75
C TRP A 206 12.16 2.63 15.96
N ARG A 207 11.82 3.45 16.97
CA ARG A 207 11.04 3.02 18.13
C ARG A 207 9.62 2.63 17.76
N VAL A 208 8.97 3.41 16.88
CA VAL A 208 7.64 3.09 16.35
C VAL A 208 7.67 1.76 15.62
N TYR A 209 8.66 1.52 14.75
CA TYR A 209 8.78 0.25 14.03
C TYR A 209 9.04 -0.96 14.94
N LEU A 210 9.70 -0.77 16.08
CA LEU A 210 9.84 -1.83 17.09
C LEU A 210 8.49 -2.29 17.68
N VAL A 211 7.47 -1.46 17.63
CA VAL A 211 6.11 -1.83 18.06
C VAL A 211 5.28 -2.32 16.88
N VAL A 212 5.33 -1.61 15.77
CA VAL A 212 4.51 -1.86 14.58
C VAL A 212 4.83 -3.21 13.93
N ILE A 213 6.11 -3.57 13.77
CA ILE A 213 6.49 -4.84 13.13
C ILE A 213 6.05 -6.07 13.95
N PRO A 214 6.32 -6.14 15.28
CA PRO A 214 5.76 -7.22 16.09
C PRO A 214 4.23 -7.26 16.08
N LEU A 215 3.56 -6.11 16.09
CA LEU A 215 2.11 -6.04 16.04
C LEU A 215 1.55 -6.65 14.73
N HIS A 216 2.19 -6.39 13.59
CA HIS A 216 1.84 -7.06 12.33
C HIS A 216 1.95 -8.58 12.43
N ILE A 217 3.05 -9.07 13.00
CA ILE A 217 3.28 -10.52 13.17
C ILE A 217 2.22 -11.12 14.10
N VAL A 218 1.94 -10.47 15.22
CA VAL A 218 0.89 -10.91 16.17
C VAL A 218 -0.47 -10.93 15.48
N TYR A 219 -0.80 -9.90 14.71
CA TYR A 219 -2.07 -9.85 14.00
C TYR A 219 -2.21 -10.93 12.93
N LEU A 220 -1.14 -11.21 12.18
CA LEU A 220 -1.11 -12.35 11.25
C LEU A 220 -1.34 -13.69 11.99
N ILE A 221 -0.71 -13.90 13.14
CA ILE A 221 -0.90 -15.10 13.96
C ILE A 221 -2.37 -15.20 14.40
N ILE A 222 -2.98 -14.11 14.85
CA ILE A 222 -4.40 -14.06 15.23
C ILE A 222 -5.29 -14.48 14.05
N GLN A 223 -5.08 -13.91 12.87
CA GLN A 223 -5.87 -14.22 11.67
C GLN A 223 -5.76 -15.71 11.29
N PHE A 224 -4.53 -16.24 11.22
CA PHE A 224 -4.33 -17.65 10.87
C PHE A 224 -4.81 -18.60 11.97
N THR A 225 -4.73 -18.20 13.24
CA THR A 225 -5.27 -18.98 14.36
C THR A 225 -6.79 -19.04 14.28
N THR A 226 -7.44 -17.91 14.06
CA THR A 226 -8.90 -17.83 13.87
C THR A 226 -9.35 -18.68 12.68
N ALA A 227 -8.67 -18.58 11.54
CA ALA A 227 -8.95 -19.40 10.37
C ALA A 227 -8.72 -20.90 10.66
N GLY A 228 -7.67 -21.24 11.40
CA GLY A 228 -7.36 -22.61 11.81
C GLY A 228 -8.45 -23.21 12.71
N PHE A 229 -8.93 -22.45 13.70
CA PHE A 229 -10.03 -22.88 14.56
C PHE A 229 -11.32 -23.15 13.78
N VAL A 230 -11.68 -22.24 12.88
CA VAL A 230 -12.91 -22.36 12.07
C VAL A 230 -12.83 -23.53 11.09
N THR A 231 -11.65 -23.82 10.55
CA THR A 231 -11.46 -24.83 9.49
C THR A 231 -10.94 -26.18 10.02
N GLY A 232 -10.59 -26.29 11.29
CA GLY A 232 -9.95 -27.48 11.87
C GLY A 232 -8.52 -27.72 11.37
N LYS A 233 -7.88 -26.72 10.78
CA LYS A 233 -6.52 -26.83 10.22
C LYS A 233 -5.48 -26.25 11.18
N ASN A 234 -4.24 -26.74 11.09
CA ASN A 234 -3.14 -26.25 11.91
C ASN A 234 -2.70 -24.85 11.47
N PRO A 235 -2.84 -23.81 12.33
CA PRO A 235 -2.51 -22.42 11.99
C PRO A 235 -1.04 -22.23 11.61
N LEU A 236 -0.11 -22.89 12.30
CA LEU A 236 1.32 -22.77 12.04
C LEU A 236 1.70 -23.33 10.66
N LYS A 237 1.06 -24.44 10.25
CA LYS A 237 1.24 -24.99 8.91
C LYS A 237 0.69 -24.04 7.85
N MET A 238 -0.48 -23.43 8.11
CA MET A 238 -1.09 -22.45 7.21
C MET A 238 -0.19 -21.22 7.06
N LEU A 239 0.33 -20.69 8.16
CA LEU A 239 1.26 -19.56 8.17
C LEU A 239 2.56 -19.89 7.41
N LYS A 240 3.12 -21.09 7.62
CA LYS A 240 4.31 -21.54 6.88
C LYS A 240 4.07 -21.59 5.37
N ASN A 241 2.91 -22.06 4.94
CA ASN A 241 2.54 -22.09 3.52
C ASN A 241 2.39 -20.68 2.93
N GLN A 242 2.20 -19.63 3.76
CA GLN A 242 2.06 -18.24 3.35
C GLN A 242 3.41 -17.50 3.20
N ILE A 243 4.51 -18.06 3.71
CA ILE A 243 5.85 -17.42 3.65
C ILE A 243 6.22 -16.96 2.24
N PRO A 244 6.03 -17.75 1.15
CA PRO A 244 6.36 -17.29 -0.20
C PRO A 244 5.58 -16.04 -0.61
N GLY A 245 4.30 -15.94 -0.24
CA GLY A 245 3.47 -14.77 -0.48
C GLY A 245 4.01 -13.55 0.28
N TYR A 246 4.35 -13.71 1.55
CA TYR A 246 4.94 -12.65 2.37
C TYR A 246 6.27 -12.14 1.78
N LEU A 247 7.18 -13.03 1.43
CA LEU A 247 8.47 -12.66 0.83
C LEU A 247 8.30 -11.95 -0.52
N THR A 248 7.32 -12.38 -1.32
CA THR A 248 6.99 -11.72 -2.59
C THR A 248 6.42 -10.32 -2.34
N ALA A 249 5.53 -10.16 -1.37
CA ALA A 249 4.97 -8.85 -1.01
C ALA A 249 6.05 -7.88 -0.54
N VAL A 250 6.95 -8.31 0.33
CA VAL A 250 8.11 -7.50 0.78
C VAL A 250 9.02 -7.13 -0.39
N GLY A 251 9.28 -8.07 -1.28
CA GLY A 251 10.18 -7.85 -2.42
C GLY A 251 9.59 -6.96 -3.52
N THR A 252 8.28 -7.04 -3.75
CA THR A 252 7.59 -6.29 -4.81
C THR A 252 6.93 -5.01 -4.33
N GLN A 253 6.63 -4.93 -3.04
CA GLN A 253 5.83 -3.85 -2.42
C GLN A 253 4.49 -3.62 -3.16
N SER A 254 3.95 -4.67 -3.77
CA SER A 254 2.73 -4.61 -4.57
C SER A 254 1.82 -5.77 -4.22
N SER A 255 0.66 -5.48 -3.67
CA SER A 255 -0.39 -6.48 -3.42
C SER A 255 -0.83 -7.15 -4.72
N ALA A 256 -0.98 -6.37 -5.80
CA ALA A 256 -1.37 -6.89 -7.10
C ALA A 256 -0.31 -7.85 -7.68
N ALA A 257 0.98 -7.51 -7.61
CA ALA A 257 2.05 -8.39 -8.08
C ALA A 257 2.16 -9.69 -7.24
N THR A 258 1.64 -9.69 -6.02
CA THR A 258 1.67 -10.83 -5.10
C THR A 258 0.49 -11.79 -5.30
N ILE A 259 -0.57 -11.38 -6.00
CA ILE A 259 -1.79 -12.17 -6.20
C ILE A 259 -1.48 -13.61 -6.68
N PRO A 260 -0.69 -13.85 -7.75
CA PRO A 260 -0.47 -15.20 -8.25
C PRO A 260 0.18 -16.13 -7.21
N VAL A 261 1.12 -15.59 -6.44
CA VAL A 261 1.81 -16.34 -5.38
C VAL A 261 0.87 -16.62 -4.21
N ASN A 262 0.03 -15.65 -3.84
CA ASN A 262 -0.96 -15.81 -2.76
C ASN A 262 -2.06 -16.81 -3.15
N VAL A 263 -2.48 -16.87 -4.41
CA VAL A 263 -3.41 -17.90 -4.91
C VAL A 263 -2.81 -19.30 -4.74
N GLU A 264 -1.53 -19.49 -5.04
CA GLU A 264 -0.86 -20.77 -4.82
C GLU A 264 -0.67 -21.08 -3.32
N CYS A 265 -0.34 -20.09 -2.50
CA CYS A 265 -0.31 -20.24 -1.03
C CYS A 265 -1.68 -20.66 -0.47
N ALA A 266 -2.76 -20.06 -0.95
CA ALA A 266 -4.13 -20.43 -0.56
C ALA A 266 -4.48 -21.85 -1.00
N LYS A 267 -4.05 -22.28 -2.20
CA LYS A 267 -4.19 -23.66 -2.66
C LYS A 267 -3.45 -24.64 -1.73
N ASN A 268 -2.22 -24.33 -1.34
CA ASN A 268 -1.44 -25.15 -0.41
C ASN A 268 -2.08 -25.22 0.99
N ASN A 269 -2.92 -24.24 1.34
CA ASN A 269 -3.76 -24.24 2.53
C ASN A 269 -5.10 -24.97 2.33
N GLY A 270 -5.33 -25.55 1.15
CA GLY A 270 -6.54 -26.33 0.82
C GLY A 270 -7.79 -25.46 0.63
N VAL A 271 -7.63 -24.25 0.11
CA VAL A 271 -8.76 -23.39 -0.31
C VAL A 271 -9.20 -23.80 -1.71
N SER A 272 -10.51 -23.93 -1.93
CA SER A 272 -11.06 -24.33 -3.23
C SER A 272 -10.70 -23.31 -4.32
N LYS A 273 -10.72 -23.76 -5.57
CA LYS A 273 -10.29 -22.92 -6.71
C LYS A 273 -11.14 -21.65 -6.80
N GLU A 274 -12.46 -21.82 -6.75
CA GLU A 274 -13.44 -20.74 -6.88
C GLU A 274 -13.23 -19.66 -5.80
N ILE A 275 -12.97 -20.08 -4.55
CA ILE A 275 -12.78 -19.14 -3.42
C ILE A 275 -11.43 -18.44 -3.53
N ARG A 276 -10.33 -19.15 -3.81
CA ARG A 276 -9.01 -18.50 -3.82
C ARG A 276 -8.83 -17.55 -5.00
N GLU A 277 -9.36 -17.93 -6.21
CA GLU A 277 -9.26 -17.09 -7.40
C GLU A 277 -10.17 -15.86 -7.33
N PHE A 278 -11.20 -15.89 -6.49
CA PHE A 278 -12.05 -14.77 -6.17
C PHE A 278 -11.51 -13.92 -4.99
N CYS A 279 -11.33 -14.54 -3.81
CA CYS A 279 -11.03 -13.80 -2.60
C CYS A 279 -9.64 -13.17 -2.60
N VAL A 280 -8.62 -13.84 -3.17
CA VAL A 280 -7.24 -13.32 -3.11
C VAL A 280 -7.08 -12.02 -3.91
N PRO A 281 -7.54 -11.91 -5.16
CA PRO A 281 -7.48 -10.64 -5.89
C PRO A 281 -8.33 -9.55 -5.23
N LEU A 282 -9.54 -9.86 -4.79
CA LEU A 282 -10.42 -8.91 -4.11
C LEU A 282 -9.78 -8.38 -2.82
N CYS A 283 -9.29 -9.27 -1.96
CA CYS A 283 -8.66 -8.89 -0.69
C CYS A 283 -7.35 -8.11 -0.87
N ALA A 284 -6.66 -8.26 -2.01
CA ALA A 284 -5.49 -7.45 -2.32
C ALA A 284 -5.81 -5.94 -2.41
N THR A 285 -7.08 -5.59 -2.63
CA THR A 285 -7.54 -4.19 -2.74
C THR A 285 -8.34 -3.71 -1.54
N ILE A 286 -9.14 -4.57 -0.89
CA ILE A 286 -10.07 -4.15 0.17
C ILE A 286 -9.64 -4.54 1.59
N HIS A 287 -8.74 -5.51 1.76
CA HIS A 287 -8.27 -5.95 3.07
C HIS A 287 -7.00 -5.21 3.47
N LEU A 288 -7.17 -4.10 4.17
CA LEU A 288 -6.12 -3.13 4.49
C LEU A 288 -5.63 -3.23 5.95
N SER A 289 -5.79 -4.39 6.59
CA SER A 289 -5.40 -4.58 8.00
C SER A 289 -3.93 -4.26 8.29
N GLY A 290 -3.02 -4.59 7.37
CA GLY A 290 -1.61 -4.22 7.51
C GLY A 290 -1.39 -2.71 7.40
N SER A 291 -2.04 -2.03 6.46
CA SER A 291 -1.92 -0.59 6.28
C SER A 291 -2.43 0.19 7.50
N ILE A 292 -3.58 -0.19 8.05
CA ILE A 292 -4.17 0.49 9.21
C ILE A 292 -3.33 0.35 10.48
N ILE A 293 -2.55 -0.73 10.63
CA ILE A 293 -1.62 -0.90 11.75
C ILE A 293 -0.42 0.06 11.63
N SER A 294 -0.09 0.50 10.42
CA SER A 294 1.08 1.35 10.14
C SER A 294 0.76 2.84 10.13
N VAL A 295 -0.52 3.22 10.18
CA VAL A 295 -1.01 4.60 10.19
C VAL A 295 -1.31 5.05 11.60
#